data_2a9c8eaf9511039188d2c963908fe923
#
_entry.id   2a9c8eaf9511039188d2c963908fe923
#
_cell.length_a   1.000
_cell.length_b   1.000
_cell.length_c   1.000
_cell.angle_alpha   90.00
_cell.angle_beta   90.00
_cell.angle_gamma   90.00
#
_symmetry.space_group_name_H-M   'P 1'
#
loop_
_entity.id
_entity.type
_entity.pdbx_description
1 polymer ?
#
loop_
_entity_poly.entity_id
_entity_poly.type
_entity_poly.pdbx_seq_one_letter_code
_entity_poly.pdbx_strand_id
1 'polypeptide(L)'
;MRLTGNDPVSSLLPAVFDWIRADSERPVLGTCAGAILLAEPGDGGDPLVDTKIERNGFGTQADSFQSNIEAEALGRDFPGVFIRAPRFTSSGDKAQVTAKLDNEVVGVMTNNRMALSFHPELSGDSGFHEWLLRTAEKLEADSK
;
A
#
# COMPACT_ATOMS: atom_id res chain seq x y z
N MET A 1 2.34 -17.74 -2.12
CA MET A 1 1.70 -18.39 -3.27
C MET A 1 2.46 -18.03 -4.54
N ARG A 2 2.77 -19.02 -5.33
CA ARG A 2 3.49 -18.80 -6.58
C ARG A 2 2.49 -18.68 -7.73
N LEU A 3 2.50 -17.53 -8.40
CA LEU A 3 1.62 -17.28 -9.54
C LEU A 3 2.26 -17.83 -10.82
N THR A 4 1.48 -18.54 -11.60
CA THR A 4 1.89 -19.05 -12.91
C THR A 4 0.94 -18.51 -13.98
N GLY A 5 1.28 -18.68 -15.25
CA GLY A 5 0.42 -18.25 -16.36
C GLY A 5 -0.94 -18.93 -16.41
N ASN A 6 -1.09 -20.06 -15.72
CA ASN A 6 -2.36 -20.79 -15.65
C ASN A 6 -3.18 -20.49 -14.41
N ASP A 7 -2.64 -19.66 -13.52
CA ASP A 7 -3.30 -19.28 -12.27
C ASP A 7 -4.29 -18.13 -12.56
N PRO A 8 -5.58 -18.25 -12.15
CA PRO A 8 -6.55 -17.17 -12.39
C PRO A 8 -6.12 -15.82 -11.82
N VAL A 9 -5.46 -15.83 -10.65
CA VAL A 9 -4.96 -14.58 -10.05
C VAL A 9 -3.85 -13.98 -10.92
N SER A 10 -2.96 -14.80 -11.46
CA SER A 10 -1.88 -14.33 -12.33
C SER A 10 -2.42 -13.69 -13.60
N SER A 11 -3.52 -14.22 -14.19
CA SER A 11 -4.10 -13.63 -15.39
C SER A 11 -4.92 -12.38 -15.11
N LEU A 12 -5.37 -12.18 -13.87
CA LEU A 12 -6.12 -10.98 -13.47
C LEU A 12 -5.23 -9.79 -13.12
N LEU A 13 -4.03 -10.02 -12.58
CA LEU A 13 -3.16 -8.94 -12.13
C LEU A 13 -2.80 -7.93 -13.21
N PRO A 14 -2.41 -8.32 -14.44
CA PRO A 14 -2.12 -7.34 -15.48
C PRO A 14 -3.33 -6.45 -15.79
N ALA A 15 -4.53 -7.02 -15.82
CA ALA A 15 -5.75 -6.26 -16.07
C ALA A 15 -6.04 -5.26 -14.93
N VAL A 16 -5.78 -5.65 -13.69
CA VAL A 16 -5.93 -4.77 -12.53
C VAL A 16 -4.93 -3.60 -12.62
N PHE A 17 -3.68 -3.88 -12.95
CA PHE A 17 -2.67 -2.83 -13.09
C PHE A 17 -3.01 -1.87 -14.22
N ASP A 18 -3.48 -2.38 -15.36
CA ASP A 18 -3.91 -1.53 -16.47
C ASP A 18 -5.09 -0.65 -16.07
N TRP A 19 -6.04 -1.20 -15.32
CA TRP A 19 -7.19 -0.46 -14.81
C TRP A 19 -6.76 0.67 -13.86
N ILE A 20 -5.80 0.40 -12.98
CA ILE A 20 -5.26 1.41 -12.06
C ILE A 20 -4.54 2.51 -12.84
N ARG A 21 -3.73 2.15 -13.83
CA ARG A 21 -2.95 3.12 -14.62
C ARG A 21 -3.82 3.96 -15.55
N ALA A 22 -4.98 3.46 -15.92
CA ALA A 22 -5.89 4.18 -16.81
C ALA A 22 -6.43 5.46 -16.21
N ASP A 23 -6.40 5.60 -14.89
CA ASP A 23 -6.87 6.79 -14.18
C ASP A 23 -5.97 7.04 -12.97
N SER A 24 -5.17 8.10 -13.03
CA SER A 24 -4.20 8.43 -11.98
C SER A 24 -4.86 8.83 -10.65
N GLU A 25 -6.14 9.17 -10.66
CA GLU A 25 -6.86 9.58 -9.46
C GLU A 25 -7.60 8.43 -8.79
N ARG A 26 -7.60 7.25 -9.40
CA ARG A 26 -8.29 6.08 -8.87
C ARG A 26 -7.72 5.66 -7.52
N PRO A 27 -8.55 5.59 -6.45
CA PRO A 27 -8.03 5.25 -5.13
C PRO A 27 -7.73 3.76 -5.03
N VAL A 28 -6.55 3.45 -4.49
CA VAL A 28 -6.10 2.08 -4.29
C VAL A 28 -5.41 2.00 -2.93
N LEU A 29 -5.65 0.92 -2.22
CA LEU A 29 -4.99 0.63 -0.95
C LEU A 29 -4.36 -0.75 -1.05
N GLY A 30 -3.03 -0.81 -1.05
CA GLY A 30 -2.28 -2.07 -1.03
C GLY A 30 -1.62 -2.26 0.32
N THR A 31 -1.87 -3.40 0.97
CA THR A 31 -1.35 -3.69 2.31
C THR A 31 -0.45 -4.93 2.26
N CYS A 32 0.68 -4.87 2.94
CA CYS A 32 1.67 -5.95 3.01
C CYS A 32 2.08 -6.44 1.61
N ALA A 33 1.62 -7.62 1.19
CA ALA A 33 1.89 -8.13 -0.16
C ALA A 33 1.34 -7.20 -1.25
N GLY A 34 0.21 -6.53 -0.98
CA GLY A 34 -0.35 -5.53 -1.88
C GLY A 34 0.55 -4.32 -2.05
N ALA A 35 1.25 -3.91 -0.99
CA ALA A 35 2.24 -2.84 -1.08
C ALA A 35 3.40 -3.23 -2.00
N ILE A 36 3.83 -4.49 -1.93
CA ILE A 36 4.89 -5.00 -2.81
C ILE A 36 4.43 -4.93 -4.27
N LEU A 37 3.20 -5.32 -4.55
CA LEU A 37 2.64 -5.26 -5.90
C LEU A 37 2.56 -3.83 -6.44
N LEU A 38 2.23 -2.87 -5.60
CA LEU A 38 2.18 -1.47 -6.02
C LEU A 38 3.56 -0.90 -6.30
N ALA A 39 4.56 -1.30 -5.52
CA ALA A 39 5.95 -0.86 -5.73
C ALA A 39 6.63 -1.59 -6.88
N GLU A 40 6.33 -2.88 -7.04
CA GLU A 40 6.96 -3.77 -8.02
C GLU A 40 5.88 -4.63 -8.69
N PRO A 41 5.13 -4.06 -9.65
CA PRO A 41 4.04 -4.81 -10.29
C PRO A 41 4.51 -6.02 -11.12
N GLY A 42 5.73 -5.98 -11.64
CA GLY A 42 6.29 -7.13 -12.37
C GLY A 42 5.69 -7.39 -13.73
N ASP A 43 4.96 -6.41 -14.29
CA ASP A 43 4.28 -6.53 -15.59
C ASP A 43 5.01 -5.75 -16.70
N GLY A 44 6.21 -5.27 -16.42
CA GLY A 44 6.99 -4.47 -17.37
C GLY A 44 6.65 -2.99 -17.36
N GLY A 45 5.63 -2.58 -16.60
CA GLY A 45 5.24 -1.18 -16.48
C GLY A 45 5.89 -0.50 -15.27
N ASP A 46 5.69 0.82 -15.17
CA ASP A 46 6.21 1.62 -14.09
C ASP A 46 5.58 1.24 -12.75
N PRO A 47 6.29 1.48 -11.63
CA PRO A 47 5.70 1.33 -10.30
C PRO A 47 4.41 2.15 -10.17
N LEU A 48 3.42 1.58 -9.49
CA LEU A 48 2.15 2.27 -9.24
C LEU A 48 2.28 3.26 -8.08
N VAL A 49 3.19 2.96 -7.15
CA VAL A 49 3.61 3.87 -6.07
C VAL A 49 5.12 4.06 -6.21
N ASP A 50 5.57 5.31 -6.17
CA ASP A 50 6.97 5.69 -6.43
C ASP A 50 7.86 5.39 -5.22
N THR A 51 8.10 4.10 -4.98
CA THR A 51 8.89 3.65 -3.84
C THR A 51 9.60 2.35 -4.17
N LYS A 52 10.67 2.06 -3.43
CA LYS A 52 11.35 0.77 -3.46
C LYS A 52 11.08 0.03 -2.17
N ILE A 53 10.98 -1.28 -2.26
CA ILE A 53 10.54 -2.11 -1.15
C ILE A 53 11.41 -3.35 -1.02
N GLU A 54 11.66 -3.77 0.22
CA GLU A 54 12.39 -4.98 0.55
C GLU A 54 11.45 -5.94 1.28
N ARG A 55 11.33 -7.17 0.77
CA ARG A 55 10.31 -8.12 1.23
C ARG A 55 10.49 -8.58 2.66
N ASN A 56 11.73 -8.74 3.13
CA ASN A 56 12.04 -9.22 4.48
C ASN A 56 12.72 -8.13 5.30
N GLY A 57 12.26 -6.89 5.16
CA GLY A 57 12.94 -5.72 5.68
C GLY A 57 13.08 -5.65 7.19
N PHE A 58 12.15 -6.27 7.94
CA PHE A 58 12.22 -6.27 9.42
C PHE A 58 12.97 -7.47 9.98
N GLY A 59 13.54 -8.34 9.13
CA GLY A 59 14.37 -9.46 9.53
C GLY A 59 13.58 -10.66 10.06
N THR A 60 14.32 -11.75 10.33
CA THR A 60 13.71 -13.02 10.73
C THR A 60 13.24 -13.03 12.19
N GLN A 61 13.73 -12.10 13.01
CA GLN A 61 13.36 -12.07 14.43
C GLN A 61 12.05 -11.34 14.70
N ALA A 62 11.51 -10.64 13.72
CA ALA A 62 10.29 -9.85 13.86
C ALA A 62 9.23 -10.32 12.87
N ASP A 63 8.84 -11.61 12.94
CA ASP A 63 7.82 -12.17 12.06
C ASP A 63 6.48 -11.47 12.20
N SER A 64 6.10 -11.15 13.44
CA SER A 64 4.87 -10.37 13.68
C SER A 64 5.02 -9.56 14.97
N PHE A 65 4.45 -8.36 14.95
CA PHE A 65 4.39 -7.49 16.11
C PHE A 65 3.29 -6.46 15.93
N GLN A 66 2.90 -5.83 17.02
CA GLN A 66 1.95 -4.72 17.02
C GLN A 66 2.63 -3.49 17.60
N SER A 67 2.37 -2.34 17.02
CA SER A 67 2.92 -1.08 17.49
C SER A 67 2.05 0.08 17.06
N ASN A 68 1.97 1.11 17.90
CA ASN A 68 1.36 2.36 17.50
C ASN A 68 2.22 3.03 16.43
N ILE A 69 1.59 3.48 15.37
CA ILE A 69 2.27 4.21 14.30
C ILE A 69 1.67 5.61 14.18
N GLU A 70 2.45 6.52 13.63
CA GLU A 70 1.96 7.85 13.26
C GLU A 70 1.35 7.77 11.88
N ALA A 71 0.01 7.85 11.81
CA ALA A 71 -0.70 7.80 10.53
C ALA A 71 -0.94 9.23 10.04
N GLU A 72 0.04 9.79 9.34
CA GLU A 72 -0.04 11.17 8.85
C GLU A 72 -1.23 11.41 7.94
N ALA A 73 -1.58 10.40 7.13
CA ALA A 73 -2.74 10.50 6.24
C ALA A 73 -4.07 10.60 7.01
N LEU A 74 -4.10 10.12 8.24
CA LEU A 74 -5.29 10.17 9.10
C LEU A 74 -5.23 11.31 10.11
N GLY A 75 -4.07 11.92 10.29
CA GLY A 75 -3.87 12.97 11.29
C GLY A 75 -3.90 12.48 12.73
N ARG A 76 -3.64 11.19 12.97
CA ARG A 76 -3.66 10.59 14.31
C ARG A 76 -2.83 9.31 14.33
N ASP A 77 -2.61 8.78 15.53
CA ASP A 77 -1.97 7.48 15.68
C ASP A 77 -2.91 6.35 15.24
N PHE A 78 -2.33 5.23 14.87
CA PHE A 78 -3.04 4.06 14.38
C PHE A 78 -2.40 2.80 14.93
N PRO A 79 -3.19 1.78 15.35
CA PRO A 79 -2.62 0.52 15.83
C PRO A 79 -2.14 -0.34 14.65
N GLY A 80 -0.84 -0.36 14.43
CA GLY A 80 -0.25 -1.12 13.32
C GLY A 80 -0.04 -2.58 13.70
N VAL A 81 -0.51 -3.49 12.84
CA VAL A 81 -0.27 -4.93 12.95
C VAL A 81 0.66 -5.34 11.81
N PHE A 82 1.85 -5.79 12.15
CA PHE A 82 2.89 -6.15 11.19
C PHE A 82 3.08 -7.66 11.19
N ILE A 83 2.95 -8.28 10.03
CA ILE A 83 3.17 -9.72 9.86
C ILE A 83 4.09 -9.90 8.66
N ARG A 84 5.35 -10.30 8.90
CA ARG A 84 6.37 -10.45 7.85
C ARG A 84 6.37 -9.23 6.92
N ALA A 85 6.32 -8.07 7.51
CA ALA A 85 6.10 -6.84 6.78
C ALA A 85 7.29 -6.48 5.88
N PRO A 86 7.02 -6.01 4.66
CA PRO A 86 8.09 -5.46 3.83
C PRO A 86 8.54 -4.11 4.37
N ARG A 87 9.67 -3.64 3.91
CA ARG A 87 10.27 -2.39 4.33
C ARG A 87 10.43 -1.47 3.13
N PHE A 88 10.00 -0.22 3.25
CA PHE A 88 10.25 0.79 2.23
C PHE A 88 11.68 1.28 2.38
N THR A 89 12.51 1.06 1.35
CA THR A 89 13.95 1.38 1.41
C THR A 89 14.25 2.77 0.88
N SER A 90 13.45 3.25 -0.08
CA SER A 90 13.56 4.61 -0.59
C SER A 90 12.26 5.01 -1.24
N SER A 91 12.01 6.31 -1.31
CA SER A 91 10.81 6.86 -1.96
C SER A 91 11.25 7.96 -2.92
N GLY A 92 10.62 8.00 -4.10
CA GLY A 92 10.89 9.01 -5.10
C GLY A 92 10.14 10.31 -4.85
N ASP A 93 10.32 11.26 -5.75
CA ASP A 93 9.73 12.59 -5.63
C ASP A 93 8.20 12.59 -5.71
N LYS A 94 7.63 11.55 -6.32
CA LYS A 94 6.17 11.44 -6.48
C LYS A 94 5.51 10.74 -5.30
N ALA A 95 6.28 10.31 -4.30
CA ALA A 95 5.76 9.59 -3.14
C ALA A 95 5.61 10.53 -1.96
N GLN A 96 4.47 10.41 -1.28
CA GLN A 96 4.19 11.14 -0.05
C GLN A 96 4.14 10.15 1.10
N VAL A 97 4.79 10.46 2.22
CA VAL A 97 4.75 9.62 3.42
C VAL A 97 3.37 9.72 4.06
N THR A 98 2.75 8.56 4.33
CA THR A 98 1.42 8.50 4.93
C THR A 98 1.41 7.86 6.31
N ALA A 99 2.47 7.13 6.68
CA ALA A 99 2.56 6.48 7.99
C ALA A 99 4.02 6.23 8.36
N LYS A 100 4.33 6.36 9.65
CA LYS A 100 5.66 6.10 10.20
C LYS A 100 5.58 5.29 11.48
N LEU A 101 6.54 4.38 11.62
CA LEU A 101 6.80 3.67 12.87
C LEU A 101 8.12 4.22 13.43
N ASP A 102 8.04 5.01 14.47
CA ASP A 102 9.16 5.82 14.95
C ASP A 102 9.66 6.72 13.81
N ASN A 103 10.87 6.54 13.32
CA ASN A 103 11.40 7.32 12.20
C ASN A 103 11.38 6.54 10.88
N GLU A 104 10.82 5.33 10.88
CA GLU A 104 10.78 4.51 9.68
C GLU A 104 9.46 4.68 8.92
N VAL A 105 9.57 4.86 7.61
CA VAL A 105 8.39 4.97 6.75
C VAL A 105 7.74 3.60 6.62
N VAL A 106 6.46 3.51 6.96
CA VAL A 106 5.66 2.28 6.83
C VAL A 106 4.43 2.48 5.95
N GLY A 107 4.25 3.65 5.37
CA GLY A 107 3.20 3.94 4.41
C GLY A 107 3.60 5.06 3.48
N VAL A 108 3.33 4.90 2.20
CA VAL A 108 3.59 5.91 1.17
C VAL A 108 2.42 5.95 0.18
N MET A 109 2.28 7.07 -0.50
CA MET A 109 1.20 7.26 -1.47
C MET A 109 1.73 8.02 -2.69
N THR A 110 1.34 7.58 -3.88
CA THR A 110 1.53 8.30 -5.13
C THR A 110 0.15 8.50 -5.76
N ASN A 111 -0.23 9.74 -6.03
CA ASN A 111 -1.60 10.09 -6.40
C ASN A 111 -2.55 9.57 -5.32
N ASN A 112 -3.57 8.79 -5.66
CA ASN A 112 -4.48 8.17 -4.69
C ASN A 112 -4.18 6.69 -4.46
N ARG A 113 -2.95 6.27 -4.72
CA ARG A 113 -2.49 4.88 -4.55
C ARG A 113 -1.64 4.82 -3.29
N MET A 114 -2.16 4.18 -2.26
CA MET A 114 -1.48 4.08 -0.96
C MET A 114 -0.97 2.68 -0.72
N ALA A 115 0.31 2.57 -0.35
CA ALA A 115 0.96 1.31 0.00
C ALA A 115 1.31 1.33 1.48
N LEU A 116 0.88 0.32 2.22
CA LEU A 116 1.14 0.16 3.65
C LEU A 116 1.86 -1.16 3.89
N SER A 117 2.91 -1.14 4.70
CA SER A 117 3.65 -2.36 5.03
C SER A 117 2.94 -3.23 6.05
N PHE A 118 1.98 -2.69 6.79
CA PHE A 118 1.24 -3.39 7.84
C PHE A 118 -0.15 -3.79 7.38
N HIS A 119 -0.87 -4.48 8.26
CA HIS A 119 -2.22 -4.98 8.00
C HIS A 119 -3.26 -4.17 8.76
N PRO A 120 -3.79 -3.07 8.19
CA PRO A 120 -4.81 -2.27 8.88
C PRO A 120 -6.10 -3.05 9.12
N GLU A 121 -6.40 -4.02 8.28
CA GLU A 121 -7.62 -4.83 8.41
C GLU A 121 -7.63 -5.71 9.67
N LEU A 122 -6.47 -5.97 10.26
CA LEU A 122 -6.35 -6.80 11.47
C LEU A 122 -6.35 -6.00 12.76
N SER A 123 -6.36 -4.68 12.67
CA SER A 123 -6.21 -3.81 13.83
C SER A 123 -7.51 -3.49 14.57
N GLY A 124 -8.65 -3.72 13.95
CA GLY A 124 -9.95 -3.27 14.47
C GLY A 124 -10.23 -1.79 14.22
N ASP A 125 -9.30 -1.05 13.65
CA ASP A 125 -9.44 0.37 13.31
C ASP A 125 -9.63 0.50 11.80
N SER A 126 -10.73 1.07 11.36
CA SER A 126 -11.10 1.17 9.94
C SER A 126 -10.60 2.45 9.27
N GLY A 127 -9.73 3.24 9.92
CA GLY A 127 -9.32 4.55 9.44
C GLY A 127 -8.78 4.57 8.02
N PHE A 128 -7.91 3.63 7.64
CA PHE A 128 -7.37 3.58 6.28
C PHE A 128 -8.42 3.12 5.26
N HIS A 129 -9.29 2.22 5.64
CA HIS A 129 -10.39 1.79 4.78
C HIS A 129 -11.41 2.92 4.57
N GLU A 130 -11.66 3.71 5.60
CA GLU A 130 -12.49 4.92 5.50
C GLU A 130 -11.84 5.96 4.59
N TRP A 131 -10.50 6.10 4.66
CA TRP A 131 -9.77 6.96 3.73
C TRP A 131 -10.03 6.56 2.28
N LEU A 132 -9.97 5.26 1.99
CA LEU A 132 -10.20 4.73 0.65
C LEU A 132 -11.63 5.06 0.17
N LEU A 133 -12.62 4.83 1.02
CA LEU A 133 -14.02 5.12 0.69
C LEU A 133 -14.26 6.61 0.49
N ARG A 134 -13.73 7.45 1.36
CA ARG A 134 -13.89 8.90 1.25
C ARG A 134 -13.23 9.45 -0.02
N THR A 135 -12.08 8.91 -0.38
CA THR A 135 -11.39 9.31 -1.60
C THR A 135 -12.23 8.94 -2.83
N ALA A 136 -12.79 7.74 -2.85
CA ALA A 136 -13.66 7.29 -3.93
C ALA A 136 -14.93 8.16 -4.03
N GLU A 137 -15.56 8.46 -2.89
CA GLU A 137 -16.76 9.28 -2.85
C GLU A 137 -16.49 10.71 -3.33
N LYS A 138 -15.35 11.27 -2.96
CA LYS A 138 -14.97 12.61 -3.37
C LYS A 138 -14.77 12.68 -4.89
N LEU A 139 -14.13 11.69 -5.48
CA LEU A 139 -13.93 11.63 -6.93
C LEU A 139 -15.26 11.49 -7.66
N GLU A 140 -16.17 10.69 -7.15
CA GLU A 140 -17.50 10.53 -7.72
C GLU A 140 -18.28 11.84 -7.68
N ALA A 141 -18.21 12.55 -6.57
CA ALA A 141 -18.86 13.86 -6.43
C ALA A 141 -18.26 14.89 -7.39
N ASP A 142 -16.92 14.91 -7.54
CA ASP A 142 -16.22 15.86 -8.41
C ASP A 142 -16.48 15.58 -9.89
N SER A 143 -16.86 14.35 -10.26
CA SER A 143 -17.10 13.97 -11.66
C SER A 143 -18.52 14.28 -12.13
N LYS A 144 -19.38 14.76 -11.26
CA LYS A 144 -20.76 15.14 -11.60
C LYS A 144 -20.88 16.63 -12.00
#